data_8ec4c86799621ec8f57cc8ca92a86846
#
_entry.id   8ec4c86799621ec8f57cc8ca92a86846
#
_cell.length_a   1.000
_cell.length_b   1.000
_cell.length_c   1.000
_cell.angle_alpha   90.00
_cell.angle_beta   90.00
_cell.angle_gamma   90.00
#
_symmetry.space_group_name_H-M   'P 1'
#
loop_
_entity.id
_entity.type
_entity.pdbx_description
1 polymer ?
#
loop_
_entity_poly.entity_id
_entity_poly.type
_entity_poly.pdbx_seq_one_letter_code
_entity_poly.pdbx_strand_id
1 'polypeptide(L)'
;VILADTAVQNEVDITAYGASAIIETNNGMSFFAGPRDDPFYFDFFRFGDIIAGNETMFSSPGTDSFAGTNVMSIVVELPKAIVGSGDSVNIWVESKRKQ
;
A
#
# COMPACT_ATOMS: atom_id res chain seq x y z
N VAL A 1 4.00 -6.60 -11.91
CA VAL A 1 4.12 -7.39 -10.66
C VAL A 1 4.59 -8.79 -11.02
N ILE A 2 5.62 -9.28 -10.37
CA ILE A 2 6.12 -10.65 -10.50
C ILE A 2 5.73 -11.38 -9.23
N LEU A 3 4.96 -12.44 -9.36
CA LEU A 3 4.68 -13.34 -8.25
C LEU A 3 5.75 -14.45 -8.25
N ALA A 4 6.36 -14.72 -7.11
CA ALA A 4 7.60 -15.48 -6.98
C ALA A 4 7.57 -16.91 -7.54
N ASP A 5 6.42 -17.51 -7.70
CA ASP A 5 6.26 -18.90 -8.18
C ASP A 5 5.63 -19.01 -9.56
N THR A 6 5.29 -17.87 -10.15
CA THR A 6 4.76 -17.82 -11.50
C THR A 6 5.68 -16.92 -12.32
N ALA A 7 6.29 -17.45 -13.36
CA ALA A 7 7.06 -16.66 -14.33
C ALA A 7 6.17 -15.66 -15.13
N VAL A 8 5.05 -15.24 -14.55
CA VAL A 8 4.06 -14.36 -15.18
C VAL A 8 4.34 -12.94 -14.70
N GLN A 9 4.84 -12.13 -15.62
CA GLN A 9 4.92 -10.69 -15.44
C GLN A 9 3.57 -10.08 -15.80
N ASN A 10 2.98 -9.33 -14.86
CA ASN A 10 1.79 -8.54 -15.10
C ASN A 10 2.15 -7.07 -15.15
N GLU A 11 1.62 -6.36 -16.11
CA GLU A 11 1.77 -4.92 -16.26
C GLU A 11 0.40 -4.28 -16.02
N VAL A 12 0.39 -3.12 -15.40
CA VAL A 12 -0.80 -2.30 -15.21
C VAL A 12 -0.42 -0.84 -15.42
N ASP A 13 -1.22 -0.13 -16.18
CA ASP A 13 -1.05 1.31 -16.37
C ASP A 13 -1.35 2.07 -15.09
N ILE A 14 -0.58 3.13 -14.84
CA ILE A 14 -0.78 3.97 -13.67
C ILE A 14 -2.04 4.81 -13.88
N THR A 15 -3.02 4.64 -13.01
CA THR A 15 -4.20 5.51 -12.97
C THR A 15 -3.79 6.92 -12.59
N ALA A 16 -4.18 7.90 -13.40
CA ALA A 16 -3.94 9.31 -13.09
C ALA A 16 -4.82 9.80 -11.94
N TYR A 17 -4.37 10.84 -11.24
CA TYR A 17 -5.15 11.46 -10.18
C TYR A 17 -6.50 11.99 -10.72
N GLY A 18 -7.59 11.66 -10.02
CA GLY A 18 -8.95 12.04 -10.41
C GLY A 18 -9.56 11.27 -11.57
N ALA A 19 -8.81 10.33 -12.17
CA ALA A 19 -9.33 9.45 -13.23
C ALA A 19 -10.03 8.22 -12.65
N SER A 20 -10.86 7.58 -13.48
CA SER A 20 -11.41 6.27 -13.16
C SER A 20 -10.30 5.25 -13.00
N ALA A 21 -10.42 4.34 -12.03
CA ALA A 21 -9.41 3.33 -11.77
C ALA A 21 -9.18 2.42 -12.98
N ILE A 22 -7.93 2.27 -13.38
CA ILE A 22 -7.49 1.28 -14.37
C ILE A 22 -7.18 0.00 -13.59
N ILE A 23 -7.94 -1.06 -13.84
CA ILE A 23 -7.76 -2.36 -13.20
C ILE A 23 -7.49 -3.39 -14.28
N GLU A 24 -6.31 -4.00 -14.23
CA GLU A 24 -5.94 -5.11 -15.10
C GLU A 24 -6.22 -6.44 -14.40
N THR A 25 -6.78 -7.38 -15.14
CA THR A 25 -7.09 -8.72 -14.63
C THR A 25 -6.41 -9.78 -15.47
N ASN A 26 -5.67 -10.67 -14.82
CA ASN A 26 -5.00 -11.79 -15.46
C ASN A 26 -5.02 -13.03 -14.57
N ASN A 27 -5.44 -14.17 -15.10
CA ASN A 27 -5.51 -15.44 -14.36
C ASN A 27 -6.24 -15.38 -13.02
N GLY A 28 -7.34 -14.62 -12.96
CA GLY A 28 -8.12 -14.42 -11.75
C GLY A 28 -7.49 -13.50 -10.71
N MET A 29 -6.36 -12.87 -11.02
CA MET A 29 -5.72 -11.83 -10.22
C MET A 29 -6.10 -10.46 -10.76
N SER A 30 -6.26 -9.47 -9.86
CA SER A 30 -6.50 -8.08 -10.26
C SER A 30 -5.38 -7.18 -9.76
N PHE A 31 -5.02 -6.19 -10.59
CA PHE A 31 -3.92 -5.28 -10.33
C PHE A 31 -4.37 -3.84 -10.52
N PHE A 32 -3.96 -2.99 -9.61
CA PHE A 32 -4.14 -1.54 -9.70
C PHE A 32 -2.85 -0.84 -9.30
N ALA A 33 -2.53 0.24 -10.01
CA ALA A 33 -1.49 1.20 -9.61
C ALA A 33 -2.03 2.62 -9.75
N GLY A 34 -1.85 3.44 -8.73
CA GLY A 34 -2.32 4.83 -8.77
C GLY A 34 -2.48 5.45 -7.38
N PRO A 35 -2.95 6.71 -7.34
CA PRO A 35 -3.19 7.40 -6.08
C PRO A 35 -4.38 6.79 -5.34
N ARG A 36 -4.23 6.67 -4.04
CA ARG A 36 -5.27 6.29 -3.08
C ARG A 36 -5.20 7.19 -1.87
N ASP A 37 -6.32 7.31 -1.17
CA ASP A 37 -6.35 7.94 0.14
C ASP A 37 -5.27 7.31 1.04
N ASP A 38 -4.51 8.14 1.73
CA ASP A 38 -3.42 7.68 2.59
C ASP A 38 -4.00 6.98 3.84
N PRO A 39 -3.80 5.67 4.00
CA PRO A 39 -4.34 4.95 5.16
C PRO A 39 -3.52 5.15 6.42
N PHE A 40 -2.43 5.92 6.35
CA PHE A 40 -1.52 6.11 7.46
C PHE A 40 -2.09 7.12 8.45
N TYR A 41 -2.61 6.63 9.59
CA TYR A 41 -3.05 7.46 10.70
C TYR A 41 -1.88 7.71 11.66
N PHE A 42 -1.38 8.94 11.70
CA PHE A 42 -0.26 9.29 12.55
C PHE A 42 -0.26 10.77 12.95
N ASP A 43 -0.12 11.04 14.24
CA ASP A 43 0.06 12.40 14.77
C ASP A 43 1.55 12.78 14.71
N PHE A 44 1.98 13.25 13.53
CA PHE A 44 3.37 13.55 13.25
C PHE A 44 3.92 14.68 14.11
N PHE A 45 3.14 15.72 14.34
CA PHE A 45 3.58 16.87 15.15
C PHE A 45 3.74 16.48 16.61
N ARG A 46 2.78 15.76 17.15
CA ARG A 46 2.84 15.27 18.54
C ARG A 46 4.00 14.30 18.74
N PHE A 47 4.28 13.45 17.77
CA PHE A 47 5.46 12.59 17.79
C PHE A 47 6.74 13.42 17.86
N GLY A 48 6.84 14.49 17.05
CA GLY A 48 7.98 15.42 17.08
C GLY A 48 8.19 16.03 18.46
N ASP A 49 7.12 16.47 19.12
CA ASP A 49 7.16 17.04 20.48
C ASP A 49 7.61 16.01 21.53
N ILE A 50 7.19 14.75 21.39
CA ILE A 50 7.64 13.68 22.28
C ILE A 50 9.14 13.43 22.11
N ILE A 51 9.64 13.36 20.88
CA ILE A 51 11.08 13.18 20.61
C ILE A 51 11.90 14.36 21.10
N ALA A 52 11.37 15.59 21.02
CA ALA A 52 12.00 16.79 21.53
C ALA A 52 11.95 16.93 23.07
N GLY A 53 11.20 16.05 23.75
CA GLY A 53 11.01 16.09 25.19
C GLY A 53 10.01 17.16 25.70
N ASN A 54 9.26 17.78 24.78
CA ASN A 54 8.22 18.75 25.10
C ASN A 54 6.94 18.09 25.61
N GLU A 55 6.73 16.84 25.24
CA GLU A 55 5.57 16.04 25.60
C GLU A 55 5.97 14.61 25.96
N THR A 56 5.11 13.91 26.71
CA THR A 56 5.43 12.56 27.21
C THR A 56 4.59 11.45 26.58
N MET A 57 3.48 11.80 25.94
CA MET A 57 2.55 10.85 25.34
C MET A 57 1.74 11.47 24.20
N PHE A 58 1.15 10.61 23.37
CA PHE A 58 0.21 11.03 22.34
C PHE A 58 -1.08 11.59 22.97
N SER A 59 -1.72 12.49 22.23
CA SER A 59 -3.02 13.07 22.59
C SER A 59 -4.14 12.03 22.49
N SER A 60 -5.20 12.22 23.28
CA SER A 60 -6.43 11.43 23.14
C SER A 60 -7.63 12.39 23.09
N PRO A 61 -8.33 12.52 21.95
CA PRO A 61 -8.01 11.90 20.66
C PRO A 61 -6.72 12.45 20.06
N GLY A 62 -6.05 11.61 19.24
CA GLY A 62 -4.91 12.04 18.43
C GLY A 62 -5.35 12.82 17.19
N THR A 63 -4.38 13.45 16.52
CA THR A 63 -4.60 14.17 15.26
C THR A 63 -4.00 13.38 14.11
N ASP A 64 -4.79 13.12 13.07
CA ASP A 64 -4.28 12.52 11.85
C ASP A 64 -3.63 13.58 10.97
N SER A 65 -2.30 13.60 10.93
CA SER A 65 -1.53 14.54 10.11
C SER A 65 -1.59 14.22 8.60
N PHE A 66 -2.10 13.06 8.23
CA PHE A 66 -2.22 12.59 6.85
C PHE A 66 -3.65 12.59 6.33
N ALA A 67 -4.62 13.03 7.14
CA ALA A 67 -6.01 13.15 6.74
C ALA A 67 -6.16 13.97 5.45
N GLY A 68 -6.82 13.39 4.44
CA GLY A 68 -7.04 14.02 3.13
C GLY A 68 -5.81 14.08 2.22
N THR A 69 -4.71 13.42 2.59
CA THR A 69 -3.57 13.23 1.69
C THR A 69 -3.75 11.98 0.84
N ASN A 70 -2.96 11.87 -0.24
CA ASN A 70 -2.97 10.71 -1.11
C ASN A 70 -1.57 10.10 -1.22
N VAL A 71 -1.52 8.79 -1.32
CA VAL A 71 -0.30 8.01 -1.53
C VAL A 71 -0.39 7.24 -2.84
N MET A 72 0.74 7.06 -3.53
CA MET A 72 0.83 6.16 -4.66
C MET A 72 0.83 4.71 -4.16
N SER A 73 -0.17 3.97 -4.59
CA SER A 73 -0.42 2.61 -4.12
C SER A 73 -0.33 1.61 -5.27
N ILE A 74 0.15 0.42 -4.96
CA ILE A 74 0.01 -0.77 -5.79
C ILE A 74 -0.89 -1.74 -5.03
N VAL A 75 -2.00 -2.13 -5.64
CA VAL A 75 -2.95 -3.07 -5.04
C VAL A 75 -2.97 -4.33 -5.89
N VAL A 76 -2.85 -5.47 -5.24
CA VAL A 76 -2.91 -6.79 -5.88
C VAL A 76 -3.95 -7.63 -5.15
N GLU A 77 -4.95 -8.07 -5.89
CA GLU A 77 -5.95 -9.03 -5.42
C GLU A 77 -5.60 -10.41 -5.98
N LEU A 78 -5.54 -11.39 -5.09
CA LEU A 78 -5.16 -12.76 -5.43
C LEU A 78 -6.24 -13.74 -5.00
N PRO A 79 -6.57 -14.76 -5.82
CA PRO A 79 -7.35 -15.89 -5.35
C PRO A 79 -6.65 -16.58 -4.17
N LYS A 80 -7.39 -16.86 -3.10
CA LYS A 80 -6.85 -17.52 -1.91
C LYS A 80 -6.11 -18.83 -2.23
N ALA A 81 -6.55 -19.56 -3.25
CA ALA A 81 -5.93 -20.81 -3.68
C ALA A 81 -4.49 -20.64 -4.19
N ILE A 82 -4.12 -19.43 -4.68
CA ILE A 82 -2.76 -19.15 -5.16
C ILE A 82 -1.78 -18.94 -3.99
N VAL A 83 -2.28 -18.40 -2.87
CA VAL A 83 -1.44 -18.11 -1.69
C VAL A 83 -1.17 -19.35 -0.83
N GLY A 84 -1.83 -20.48 -1.11
CA GLY A 84 -1.64 -21.74 -0.40
C GLY A 84 -2.79 -22.11 0.53
N SER A 85 -2.72 -23.31 1.09
CA SER A 85 -3.72 -23.89 1.98
C SER A 85 -3.31 -23.91 3.45
N GLY A 86 -2.16 -23.35 3.79
CA GLY A 86 -1.66 -23.28 5.16
C GLY A 86 -2.35 -22.22 6.02
N ASP A 87 -2.15 -22.30 7.32
CA ASP A 87 -2.69 -21.36 8.31
C ASP A 87 -1.93 -20.02 8.30
N SER A 88 -0.80 -19.95 7.63
CA SER A 88 0.04 -18.77 7.51
C SER A 88 0.67 -18.66 6.13
N VAL A 89 0.91 -17.42 5.70
CA VAL A 89 1.63 -17.10 4.47
C VAL A 89 2.74 -16.10 4.77
N ASN A 90 3.86 -16.23 4.08
CA ASN A 90 4.93 -15.23 4.12
C ASN A 90 4.81 -14.33 2.89
N ILE A 91 4.80 -13.02 3.11
CA ILE A 91 4.72 -12.03 2.04
C ILE A 91 5.93 -11.11 2.14
N TRP A 92 6.59 -10.87 1.01
CA TRP A 92 7.62 -9.84 0.88
C TRP A 92 7.42 -9.08 -0.41
N VAL A 93 7.90 -7.84 -0.43
CA VAL A 93 7.81 -6.94 -1.58
C VAL A 93 9.19 -6.40 -1.91
N GLU A 94 9.54 -6.38 -3.17
CA GLU A 94 10.76 -5.76 -3.67
C GLU A 94 10.42 -4.65 -4.66
N SER A 95 11.09 -3.51 -4.53
CA SER A 95 11.07 -2.45 -5.53
C SER A 95 12.35 -2.51 -6.37
N LYS A 96 12.19 -2.59 -7.69
CA LYS A 96 13.32 -2.63 -8.63
C LYS A 96 13.20 -1.49 -9.64
N ARG A 97 14.30 -0.82 -9.90
CA ARG A 97 14.40 0.22 -10.92
C ARG A 97 15.36 -0.23 -12.02
N LYS A 98 14.96 -0.01 -13.30
CA LYS A 98 15.86 -0.19 -14.42
C LYS A 98 16.98 0.84 -14.31
N GLN A 99 18.21 0.40 -14.42
CA GLN A 99 19.41 1.25 -14.51
C GLN A 99 19.62 1.72 -15.93
#